data_53b05605433b2851d1e1c7d1b9ddffe4
#
_entry.id   53b05605433b2851d1e1c7d1b9ddffe4
#
_cell.length_a   1.000
_cell.length_b   1.000
_cell.length_c   1.000
_cell.angle_alpha   90.00
_cell.angle_beta   90.00
_cell.angle_gamma   90.00
#
_symmetry.space_group_name_H-M   'P 1'
#
loop_
_entity.id
_entity.type
_entity.pdbx_description
1 polymer ?
#
loop_
_entity_poly.entity_id
_entity_poly.type
_entity_poly.pdbx_seq_one_letter_code
_entity_poly.pdbx_strand_id
1 'polypeptide(L)'
;MIKIDLITGFLGSGKTTFIKEYARHLIASGEKICIIENDYGAVNVDMVLLQELLGDNCNLEMIIGGDGLEAHRRRFKTKLISMAMSGYTRVLIEPSGIYDVDEFFDVLYDEPLDNWYEVGSIIGIVDATRFAELSDTSRYLLMSEISWAGKVLLSRTDEALLEGDDLVQNALGFLNSTMEDFGCNSRFEASDVLAKSLAELSPEDFAGIQEAGYKHATYTKLPVGMTSSHHCSTLMWRSVRMNLKRS
;
A
#
# COMPACT_ATOMS: atom_id res chain seq x y z
N MET A 1 -1.10 -12.05 -18.96
CA MET A 1 -1.06 -10.62 -18.54
C MET A 1 -0.13 -10.51 -17.35
N ILE A 2 0.54 -9.37 -17.19
CA ILE A 2 1.42 -9.11 -16.05
C ILE A 2 0.54 -8.75 -14.85
N LYS A 3 0.71 -9.45 -13.73
CA LYS A 3 0.02 -9.08 -12.48
C LYS A 3 0.62 -7.81 -11.90
N ILE A 4 -0.22 -6.92 -11.38
CA ILE A 4 0.22 -5.71 -10.70
C ILE A 4 -0.44 -5.63 -9.32
N ASP A 5 0.39 -5.58 -8.26
CA ASP A 5 -0.06 -5.50 -6.89
C ASP A 5 0.24 -4.11 -6.34
N LEU A 6 -0.72 -3.54 -5.62
CA LEU A 6 -0.59 -2.25 -4.96
C LEU A 6 -0.52 -2.44 -3.44
N ILE A 7 0.53 -1.95 -2.81
CA ILE A 7 0.75 -2.06 -1.36
C ILE A 7 0.53 -0.69 -0.74
N THR A 8 -0.62 -0.49 -0.11
CA THR A 8 -1.07 0.78 0.46
C THR A 8 -0.93 0.81 1.98
N GLY A 9 -1.13 1.97 2.57
CA GLY A 9 -1.09 2.17 4.02
C GLY A 9 -0.24 3.36 4.43
N PHE A 10 -0.42 3.84 5.65
CA PHE A 10 0.27 5.03 6.16
C PHE A 10 1.79 4.96 6.10
N LEU A 11 2.42 6.14 6.07
CA LEU A 11 3.86 6.25 6.27
C LEU A 11 4.27 5.61 7.60
N GLY A 12 5.25 4.71 7.54
CA GLY A 12 5.74 3.97 8.70
C GLY A 12 4.84 2.81 9.15
N SER A 13 3.82 2.42 8.40
CA SER A 13 3.01 1.23 8.69
C SER A 13 3.72 -0.10 8.44
N GLY A 14 4.90 -0.09 7.82
CA GLY A 14 5.67 -1.31 7.52
C GLY A 14 5.52 -1.83 6.10
N LYS A 15 5.05 -1.01 5.14
CA LYS A 15 4.88 -1.39 3.72
C LYS A 15 6.17 -1.97 3.12
N THR A 16 7.27 -1.24 3.20
CA THR A 16 8.57 -1.65 2.64
C THR A 16 9.07 -2.96 3.25
N THR A 17 8.88 -3.14 4.57
CA THR A 17 9.23 -4.39 5.25
C THR A 17 8.38 -5.56 4.72
N PHE A 18 7.08 -5.34 4.54
CA PHE A 18 6.19 -6.34 3.94
C PHE A 18 6.58 -6.65 2.50
N ILE A 19 6.82 -5.63 1.67
CA ILE A 19 7.23 -5.77 0.26
C ILE A 19 8.47 -6.65 0.15
N LYS A 20 9.43 -6.47 1.04
CA LYS A 20 10.66 -7.26 1.08
C LYS A 20 10.38 -8.75 1.26
N GLU A 21 9.57 -9.13 2.24
CA GLU A 21 9.22 -10.53 2.49
C GLU A 21 8.32 -11.10 1.39
N TYR A 22 7.36 -10.32 0.91
CA TYR A 22 6.49 -10.72 -0.18
C TYR A 22 7.28 -10.94 -1.48
N ALA A 23 8.19 -10.04 -1.80
CA ALA A 23 9.09 -10.18 -2.97
C ALA A 23 9.97 -11.43 -2.88
N ARG A 24 10.52 -11.74 -1.70
CA ARG A 24 11.28 -12.98 -1.48
C ARG A 24 10.46 -14.23 -1.77
N HIS A 25 9.21 -14.24 -1.28
CA HIS A 25 8.27 -15.33 -1.56
C HIS A 25 7.99 -15.48 -3.06
N LEU A 26 7.70 -14.37 -3.76
CA LEU A 26 7.43 -14.35 -5.19
C LEU A 26 8.63 -14.86 -6.01
N ILE A 27 9.84 -14.39 -5.69
CA ILE A 27 11.08 -14.83 -6.35
C ILE A 27 11.30 -16.33 -6.12
N ALA A 28 11.08 -16.81 -4.89
CA ALA A 28 11.22 -18.22 -4.55
C ALA A 28 10.21 -19.11 -5.28
N SER A 29 9.02 -18.59 -5.59
CA SER A 29 8.00 -19.28 -6.40
C SER A 29 8.24 -19.18 -7.92
N GLY A 30 9.34 -18.53 -8.35
CA GLY A 30 9.75 -18.45 -9.75
C GLY A 30 9.21 -17.24 -10.50
N GLU A 31 8.62 -16.27 -9.82
CA GLU A 31 8.18 -15.03 -10.44
C GLU A 31 9.39 -14.14 -10.80
N LYS A 32 9.28 -13.44 -11.91
CA LYS A 32 10.19 -12.35 -12.28
C LYS A 32 9.50 -11.04 -12.01
N ILE A 33 9.96 -10.33 -10.97
CA ILE A 33 9.25 -9.17 -10.43
C ILE A 33 9.99 -7.86 -10.66
N CYS A 34 9.24 -6.77 -10.67
CA CYS A 34 9.78 -5.43 -10.52
C CYS A 34 9.04 -4.72 -9.38
N ILE A 35 9.78 -4.04 -8.51
CA ILE A 35 9.24 -3.21 -7.44
C ILE A 35 9.36 -1.75 -7.89
N ILE A 36 8.24 -1.02 -7.84
CA ILE A 36 8.19 0.42 -8.12
C ILE A 36 7.95 1.15 -6.81
N GLU A 37 8.94 1.93 -6.42
CA GLU A 37 8.83 2.94 -5.38
C GLU A 37 8.32 4.24 -6.00
N ASN A 38 7.19 4.70 -5.52
CA ASN A 38 6.61 5.96 -5.94
C ASN A 38 6.76 6.99 -4.82
N ASP A 39 7.83 7.80 -4.84
CA ASP A 39 8.15 8.75 -3.79
C ASP A 39 8.27 10.18 -4.31
N TYR A 40 7.78 11.12 -3.49
CA TYR A 40 7.94 12.56 -3.72
C TYR A 40 9.22 13.13 -3.11
N GLY A 41 10.03 12.31 -2.41
CA GLY A 41 11.27 12.70 -1.74
C GLY A 41 12.52 12.59 -2.61
N ALA A 42 13.56 13.34 -2.24
CA ALA A 42 14.84 13.33 -2.95
C ALA A 42 15.78 12.17 -2.52
N VAL A 43 15.52 11.53 -1.40
CA VAL A 43 16.29 10.38 -0.87
C VAL A 43 15.33 9.33 -0.38
N ASN A 44 15.34 8.18 -1.03
CA ASN A 44 14.49 7.06 -0.67
C ASN A 44 15.28 6.06 0.18
N VAL A 45 15.01 6.07 1.50
CA VAL A 45 15.60 5.13 2.45
C VAL A 45 15.08 3.72 2.21
N ASP A 46 13.84 3.59 1.73
CA ASP A 46 13.17 2.31 1.50
C ASP A 46 13.85 1.53 0.38
N MET A 47 14.33 2.22 -0.67
CA MET A 47 15.13 1.61 -1.73
C MET A 47 16.39 0.91 -1.21
N VAL A 48 17.03 1.44 -0.17
CA VAL A 48 18.22 0.80 0.43
C VAL A 48 17.86 -0.54 1.05
N LEU A 49 16.69 -0.64 1.69
CA LEU A 49 16.21 -1.88 2.31
C LEU A 49 15.88 -2.96 1.28
N LEU A 50 15.52 -2.57 0.06
CA LEU A 50 15.14 -3.47 -1.03
C LEU A 50 16.33 -3.85 -1.93
N GLN A 51 17.47 -3.18 -1.84
CA GLN A 51 18.64 -3.44 -2.70
C GLN A 51 19.16 -4.88 -2.65
N GLU A 52 19.02 -5.56 -1.51
CA GLU A 52 19.43 -6.95 -1.37
C GLU A 52 18.61 -7.93 -2.24
N LEU A 53 17.44 -7.50 -2.75
CA LEU A 53 16.58 -8.31 -3.63
C LEU A 53 17.01 -8.24 -5.09
N LEU A 54 17.86 -7.26 -5.46
CA LEU A 54 18.31 -7.08 -6.83
C LEU A 54 19.00 -8.32 -7.39
N GLY A 55 18.57 -8.75 -8.55
CA GLY A 55 19.11 -9.93 -9.23
C GLY A 55 18.38 -10.22 -10.53
N ASP A 56 18.60 -11.40 -11.09
CA ASP A 56 18.03 -11.79 -12.39
C ASP A 56 16.50 -11.82 -12.39
N ASN A 57 15.89 -12.07 -11.22
CA ASN A 57 14.43 -12.18 -11.05
C ASN A 57 13.80 -10.99 -10.32
N CYS A 58 14.58 -9.97 -9.93
CA CYS A 58 14.05 -8.79 -9.25
C CYS A 58 14.77 -7.52 -9.68
N ASN A 59 14.01 -6.51 -10.08
CA ASN A 59 14.52 -5.16 -10.31
C ASN A 59 13.78 -4.14 -9.45
N LEU A 60 14.44 -3.03 -9.16
CA LEU A 60 13.90 -1.90 -8.41
C LEU A 60 13.85 -0.68 -9.33
N GLU A 61 12.72 0.00 -9.34
CA GLU A 61 12.51 1.21 -10.10
C GLU A 61 11.90 2.31 -9.24
N MET A 62 12.22 3.55 -9.55
CA MET A 62 11.71 4.70 -8.82
C MET A 62 10.95 5.64 -9.75
N ILE A 63 9.87 6.20 -9.24
CA ILE A 63 9.16 7.30 -9.88
C ILE A 63 9.27 8.51 -8.95
N ILE A 64 10.02 9.51 -9.40
CA ILE A 64 10.20 10.75 -8.65
C ILE A 64 9.09 11.72 -9.02
N GLY A 65 8.32 12.16 -8.02
CA GLY A 65 7.34 13.24 -8.16
C GLY A 65 7.99 14.63 -8.26
N GLY A 66 7.19 15.68 -8.41
CA GLY A 66 7.65 17.07 -8.30
C GLY A 66 7.10 18.06 -9.32
N ASP A 67 6.67 17.62 -10.50
CA ASP A 67 6.21 18.51 -11.58
C ASP A 67 4.68 18.53 -11.76
N GLY A 68 3.93 18.13 -10.71
CA GLY A 68 2.48 18.04 -10.72
C GLY A 68 1.93 16.68 -11.13
N LEU A 69 0.62 16.51 -10.89
CA LEU A 69 -0.10 15.24 -11.02
C LEU A 69 -0.01 14.64 -12.43
N GLU A 70 -0.21 15.45 -13.45
CA GLU A 70 -0.18 15.00 -14.86
C GLU A 70 1.21 14.50 -15.30
N ALA A 71 2.28 15.16 -14.84
CA ALA A 71 3.63 14.74 -15.14
C ALA A 71 3.97 13.42 -14.44
N HIS A 72 3.51 13.26 -13.20
CA HIS A 72 3.64 12.04 -12.43
C HIS A 72 2.92 10.87 -13.11
N ARG A 73 1.64 11.03 -13.46
CA ARG A 73 0.82 10.06 -14.20
C ARG A 73 1.50 9.61 -15.50
N ARG A 74 2.06 10.54 -16.26
CA ARG A 74 2.78 10.24 -17.50
C ARG A 74 4.05 9.42 -17.26
N ARG A 75 4.83 9.74 -16.22
CA ARG A 75 6.03 8.97 -15.84
C ARG A 75 5.64 7.56 -15.42
N PHE A 76 4.61 7.41 -14.61
CA PHE A 76 4.09 6.12 -14.18
C PHE A 76 3.66 5.26 -15.37
N LYS A 77 2.85 5.80 -16.27
CA LYS A 77 2.44 5.12 -17.51
C LYS A 77 3.65 4.70 -18.35
N THR A 78 4.61 5.62 -18.58
CA THR A 78 5.80 5.32 -19.37
C THR A 78 6.64 4.22 -18.73
N LYS A 79 6.76 4.21 -17.40
CA LYS A 79 7.49 3.18 -16.66
C LYS A 79 6.83 1.81 -16.84
N LEU A 80 5.52 1.72 -16.68
CA LEU A 80 4.77 0.48 -16.89
C LEU A 80 4.89 -0.04 -18.34
N ILE A 81 4.85 0.84 -19.34
CA ILE A 81 5.09 0.46 -20.74
C ILE A 81 6.48 -0.17 -20.89
N SER A 82 7.53 0.42 -20.35
CA SER A 82 8.88 -0.12 -20.38
C SER A 82 8.98 -1.49 -19.70
N MET A 83 8.31 -1.67 -18.59
CA MET A 83 8.31 -2.93 -17.84
C MET A 83 7.59 -4.05 -18.56
N ALA A 84 6.49 -3.76 -19.24
CA ALA A 84 5.78 -4.76 -20.05
C ALA A 84 6.69 -5.39 -21.12
N MET A 85 7.66 -4.62 -21.61
CA MET A 85 8.65 -5.09 -22.60
C MET A 85 9.83 -5.85 -21.98
N SER A 86 9.99 -5.85 -20.66
CA SER A 86 11.14 -6.42 -19.95
C SER A 86 10.92 -7.85 -19.45
N GLY A 87 9.72 -8.41 -19.71
CA GLY A 87 9.41 -9.81 -19.41
C GLY A 87 9.17 -10.12 -17.94
N TYR A 88 8.74 -9.13 -17.14
CA TYR A 88 8.27 -9.35 -15.78
C TYR A 88 6.94 -10.09 -15.79
N THR A 89 6.73 -10.94 -14.77
CA THR A 89 5.47 -11.66 -14.55
C THR A 89 4.57 -10.90 -13.57
N ARG A 90 5.20 -10.13 -12.65
CA ARG A 90 4.50 -9.34 -11.63
C ARG A 90 5.22 -8.02 -11.34
N VAL A 91 4.44 -6.98 -11.04
CA VAL A 91 4.93 -5.67 -10.61
C VAL A 91 4.32 -5.34 -9.24
N LEU A 92 5.17 -5.00 -8.28
CA LEU A 92 4.76 -4.51 -6.96
C LEU A 92 4.90 -3.00 -6.92
N ILE A 93 3.88 -2.29 -6.46
CA ILE A 93 3.91 -0.83 -6.35
C ILE A 93 3.78 -0.44 -4.89
N GLU A 94 4.77 0.32 -4.39
CA GLU A 94 4.66 1.06 -3.14
C GLU A 94 4.39 2.54 -3.47
N PRO A 95 3.15 3.02 -3.32
CA PRO A 95 2.86 4.44 -3.48
C PRO A 95 3.38 5.23 -2.28
N SER A 96 3.72 6.50 -2.47
CA SER A 96 3.97 7.39 -1.34
C SER A 96 2.71 7.49 -0.46
N GLY A 97 2.90 7.72 0.84
CA GLY A 97 1.87 7.58 1.87
C GLY A 97 0.63 8.50 1.80
N ILE A 98 0.34 9.11 0.66
CA ILE A 98 -0.92 9.79 0.32
C ILE A 98 -1.11 9.57 -1.18
N TYR A 99 -1.66 8.42 -1.53
CA TYR A 99 -1.89 8.04 -2.93
C TYR A 99 -3.38 7.84 -3.19
N ASP A 100 -3.87 8.42 -4.27
CA ASP A 100 -5.24 8.17 -4.71
C ASP A 100 -5.27 6.88 -5.55
N VAL A 101 -5.88 5.84 -5.00
CA VAL A 101 -6.00 4.54 -5.67
C VAL A 101 -6.78 4.64 -6.99
N ASP A 102 -7.69 5.61 -7.13
CA ASP A 102 -8.39 5.85 -8.39
C ASP A 102 -7.41 6.24 -9.51
N GLU A 103 -6.34 7.01 -9.20
CA GLU A 103 -5.31 7.36 -10.17
C GLU A 103 -4.56 6.13 -10.70
N PHE A 104 -4.33 5.14 -9.83
CA PHE A 104 -3.74 3.87 -10.23
C PHE A 104 -4.62 3.14 -11.27
N PHE A 105 -5.91 3.04 -11.02
CA PHE A 105 -6.84 2.42 -11.96
C PHE A 105 -6.95 3.21 -13.27
N ASP A 106 -7.04 4.54 -13.19
CA ASP A 106 -7.08 5.40 -14.36
C ASP A 106 -5.90 5.18 -15.31
N VAL A 107 -4.70 4.98 -14.75
CA VAL A 107 -3.50 4.69 -15.55
C VAL A 107 -3.55 3.28 -16.13
N LEU A 108 -3.96 2.27 -15.36
CA LEU A 108 -3.97 0.89 -15.82
C LEU A 108 -5.02 0.62 -16.91
N TYR A 109 -6.17 1.30 -16.86
CA TYR A 109 -7.23 1.16 -17.85
C TYR A 109 -7.02 2.03 -19.09
N ASP A 110 -5.92 2.80 -19.16
CA ASP A 110 -5.54 3.60 -20.32
C ASP A 110 -4.69 2.75 -21.30
N GLU A 111 -5.04 2.80 -22.60
CA GLU A 111 -4.28 2.08 -23.63
C GLU A 111 -2.79 2.48 -23.65
N PRO A 112 -1.85 1.55 -23.83
CA PRO A 112 -2.03 0.11 -24.12
C PRO A 112 -1.98 -0.78 -22.87
N LEU A 113 -1.95 -0.21 -21.64
CA LEU A 113 -1.69 -0.93 -20.40
C LEU A 113 -2.82 -1.92 -20.06
N ASP A 114 -4.05 -1.57 -20.37
CA ASP A 114 -5.24 -2.41 -20.21
C ASP A 114 -5.15 -3.79 -20.88
N ASN A 115 -4.33 -3.89 -21.93
CA ASN A 115 -4.09 -5.15 -22.65
C ASN A 115 -2.90 -5.95 -22.12
N TRP A 116 -2.03 -5.33 -21.29
CA TRP A 116 -0.79 -5.94 -20.83
C TRP A 116 -0.81 -6.31 -19.36
N TYR A 117 -1.56 -5.54 -18.56
CA TYR A 117 -1.64 -5.67 -17.11
C TYR A 117 -3.02 -6.12 -16.65
N GLU A 118 -3.03 -6.80 -15.53
CA GLU A 118 -4.23 -7.06 -14.74
C GLU A 118 -3.91 -6.79 -13.26
N VAL A 119 -4.87 -6.24 -12.54
CA VAL A 119 -4.72 -6.04 -11.11
C VAL A 119 -4.69 -7.40 -10.43
N GLY A 120 -3.60 -7.69 -9.72
CA GLY A 120 -3.46 -8.86 -8.87
C GLY A 120 -4.17 -8.62 -7.55
N SER A 121 -3.45 -8.01 -6.58
CA SER A 121 -4.01 -7.72 -5.27
C SER A 121 -3.73 -6.28 -4.84
N ILE A 122 -4.69 -5.68 -4.15
CA ILE A 122 -4.49 -4.45 -3.39
C ILE A 122 -4.40 -4.83 -1.91
N ILE A 123 -3.29 -4.49 -1.28
CA ILE A 123 -2.93 -4.93 0.06
C ILE A 123 -2.77 -3.69 0.94
N GLY A 124 -3.59 -3.59 1.98
CA GLY A 124 -3.50 -2.52 2.97
C GLY A 124 -2.63 -2.92 4.15
N ILE A 125 -1.61 -2.12 4.49
CA ILE A 125 -0.80 -2.35 5.69
C ILE A 125 -1.21 -1.36 6.77
N VAL A 126 -1.69 -1.87 7.91
CA VAL A 126 -2.26 -1.08 8.99
C VAL A 126 -1.54 -1.39 10.30
N ASP A 127 -1.07 -0.35 10.98
CA ASP A 127 -0.40 -0.44 12.27
C ASP A 127 -1.43 -0.77 13.37
N ALA A 128 -1.36 -1.96 13.95
CA ALA A 128 -2.29 -2.46 14.95
C ALA A 128 -2.25 -1.67 16.27
N THR A 129 -1.16 -0.94 16.54
CA THR A 129 -0.97 -0.21 17.80
C THR A 129 -1.64 1.18 17.79
N ARG A 130 -2.08 1.69 16.62
CA ARG A 130 -2.44 3.10 16.44
C ARG A 130 -3.93 3.40 16.30
N PHE A 131 -4.81 2.41 16.35
CA PHE A 131 -6.25 2.60 16.10
C PHE A 131 -6.88 3.69 16.96
N ALA A 132 -6.56 3.71 18.26
CA ALA A 132 -7.14 4.67 19.20
C ALA A 132 -6.59 6.10 19.10
N GLU A 133 -5.47 6.29 18.40
CA GLU A 133 -4.75 7.58 18.36
C GLU A 133 -5.03 8.40 17.10
N LEU A 134 -5.75 7.83 16.12
CA LEU A 134 -5.96 8.46 14.83
C LEU A 134 -7.01 9.59 14.93
N SER A 135 -6.61 10.78 14.46
CA SER A 135 -7.54 11.89 14.24
C SER A 135 -8.50 11.58 13.08
N ASP A 136 -9.62 12.31 12.99
CA ASP A 136 -10.58 12.14 11.89
C ASP A 136 -9.91 12.31 10.50
N THR A 137 -9.00 13.26 10.36
CA THR A 137 -8.22 13.44 9.14
C THR A 137 -7.36 12.21 8.83
N SER A 138 -6.71 11.62 9.84
CA SER A 138 -5.90 10.42 9.66
C SER A 138 -6.76 9.20 9.37
N ARG A 139 -7.95 9.10 9.98
CA ARG A 139 -8.94 8.04 9.69
C ARG A 139 -9.44 8.14 8.25
N TYR A 140 -9.74 9.35 7.76
CA TYR A 140 -10.14 9.56 6.37
C TYR A 140 -9.03 9.12 5.39
N LEU A 141 -7.78 9.50 5.66
CA LEU A 141 -6.65 9.10 4.82
C LEU A 141 -6.46 7.58 4.84
N LEU A 142 -6.51 6.96 6.02
CA LEU A 142 -6.44 5.51 6.13
C LEU A 142 -7.54 4.84 5.32
N MET A 143 -8.79 5.30 5.48
CA MET A 143 -9.93 4.80 4.72
C MET A 143 -9.67 4.91 3.21
N SER A 144 -9.20 6.05 2.72
CA SER A 144 -8.95 6.26 1.29
C SER A 144 -7.87 5.32 0.73
N GLU A 145 -6.85 5.00 1.54
CA GLU A 145 -5.76 4.11 1.13
C GLU A 145 -6.18 2.63 1.11
N ILE A 146 -6.98 2.18 2.10
CA ILE A 146 -7.31 0.76 2.23
C ILE A 146 -8.68 0.37 1.68
N SER A 147 -9.52 1.33 1.27
CA SER A 147 -10.90 1.06 0.83
C SER A 147 -11.00 0.05 -0.31
N TRP A 148 -9.99 0.00 -1.16
CA TRP A 148 -9.90 -0.92 -2.30
C TRP A 148 -9.20 -2.24 -1.96
N ALA A 149 -8.62 -2.38 -0.75
CA ALA A 149 -7.83 -3.54 -0.39
C ALA A 149 -8.66 -4.82 -0.35
N GLY A 150 -8.19 -5.86 -1.05
CA GLY A 150 -8.71 -7.22 -0.93
C GLY A 150 -8.20 -7.91 0.33
N LYS A 151 -7.03 -7.48 0.85
CA LYS A 151 -6.43 -7.98 2.09
C LYS A 151 -5.85 -6.83 2.91
N VAL A 152 -6.06 -6.87 4.22
CA VAL A 152 -5.44 -5.96 5.19
C VAL A 152 -4.51 -6.76 6.09
N LEU A 153 -3.24 -6.37 6.13
CA LEU A 153 -2.27 -6.92 7.07
C LEU A 153 -2.10 -5.96 8.24
N LEU A 154 -2.19 -6.50 9.43
CA LEU A 154 -1.88 -5.77 10.66
C LEU A 154 -0.38 -5.90 10.94
N SER A 155 0.31 -4.77 10.94
CA SER A 155 1.71 -4.70 11.36
C SER A 155 1.82 -4.47 12.86
N ARG A 156 3.00 -4.76 13.44
CA ARG A 156 3.29 -4.62 14.88
C ARG A 156 2.28 -5.34 15.77
N THR A 157 1.89 -6.52 15.36
CA THR A 157 0.95 -7.35 16.13
C THR A 157 1.54 -7.82 17.45
N ASP A 158 2.86 -7.93 17.54
CA ASP A 158 3.64 -8.24 18.74
C ASP A 158 3.69 -7.09 19.77
N GLU A 159 3.44 -5.85 19.34
CA GLU A 159 3.35 -4.67 20.19
C GLU A 159 1.90 -4.32 20.56
N ALA A 160 0.91 -4.98 19.95
CA ALA A 160 -0.50 -4.71 20.17
C ALA A 160 -0.96 -5.20 21.56
N LEU A 161 -1.97 -4.52 22.13
CA LEU A 161 -2.56 -4.89 23.44
C LEU A 161 -3.46 -6.13 23.37
N LEU A 162 -3.91 -6.49 22.18
CA LEU A 162 -4.78 -7.63 21.89
C LEU A 162 -4.05 -8.60 20.97
N GLU A 163 -4.41 -9.87 21.03
CA GLU A 163 -3.81 -10.94 20.22
C GLU A 163 -4.89 -11.78 19.54
N GLY A 164 -4.49 -12.52 18.50
CA GLY A 164 -5.34 -13.51 17.84
C GLY A 164 -6.67 -12.94 17.35
N ASP A 165 -7.75 -13.67 17.63
CA ASP A 165 -9.11 -13.32 17.19
C ASP A 165 -9.60 -12.00 17.80
N ASP A 166 -9.20 -11.66 19.02
CA ASP A 166 -9.59 -10.39 19.66
C ASP A 166 -8.97 -9.20 18.94
N LEU A 167 -7.72 -9.32 18.47
CA LEU A 167 -7.07 -8.29 17.65
C LEU A 167 -7.78 -8.15 16.30
N VAL A 168 -8.13 -9.26 15.65
CA VAL A 168 -8.88 -9.24 14.38
C VAL A 168 -10.23 -8.56 14.56
N GLN A 169 -10.99 -8.91 15.61
CA GLN A 169 -12.30 -8.29 15.85
C GLN A 169 -12.21 -6.80 16.18
N ASN A 170 -11.19 -6.40 16.94
CA ASN A 170 -10.94 -4.98 17.22
C ASN A 170 -10.61 -4.21 15.93
N ALA A 171 -9.70 -4.76 15.09
CA ALA A 171 -9.36 -4.17 13.81
C ALA A 171 -10.59 -4.06 12.89
N LEU A 172 -11.40 -5.10 12.77
CA LEU A 172 -12.63 -5.09 11.97
C LEU A 172 -13.61 -4.01 12.45
N GLY A 173 -13.83 -3.91 13.75
CA GLY A 173 -14.67 -2.87 14.34
C GLY A 173 -14.17 -1.47 13.95
N PHE A 174 -12.87 -1.22 14.10
CA PHE A 174 -12.26 0.06 13.75
C PHE A 174 -12.32 0.36 12.24
N LEU A 175 -11.92 -0.59 11.40
CA LEU A 175 -11.88 -0.42 9.95
C LEU A 175 -13.28 -0.18 9.39
N ASN A 176 -14.26 -1.01 9.77
CA ASN A 176 -15.63 -0.90 9.27
C ASN A 176 -16.34 0.35 9.79
N SER A 177 -16.13 0.75 11.06
CA SER A 177 -16.65 2.04 11.55
C SER A 177 -16.04 3.22 10.79
N THR A 178 -14.74 3.15 10.48
CA THR A 178 -14.08 4.19 9.69
C THR A 178 -14.64 4.26 8.28
N MET A 179 -14.90 3.13 7.61
CA MET A 179 -15.57 3.12 6.30
C MET A 179 -16.97 3.78 6.37
N GLU A 180 -17.73 3.47 7.42
CA GLU A 180 -19.07 4.02 7.62
C GLU A 180 -19.08 5.53 7.88
N ASP A 181 -18.18 6.00 8.75
CA ASP A 181 -18.06 7.42 9.11
C ASP A 181 -17.81 8.33 7.90
N PHE A 182 -17.12 7.82 6.89
CA PHE A 182 -16.82 8.56 5.66
C PHE A 182 -17.66 8.13 4.44
N GLY A 183 -18.73 7.37 4.68
CA GLY A 183 -19.68 6.98 3.63
C GLY A 183 -19.09 6.05 2.57
N CYS A 184 -18.04 5.30 2.91
CA CYS A 184 -17.48 4.29 2.02
C CYS A 184 -18.35 3.03 2.04
N ASN A 185 -18.57 2.45 0.85
CA ASN A 185 -19.34 1.22 0.70
C ASN A 185 -18.54 -0.06 0.99
N SER A 186 -17.21 0.04 1.04
CA SER A 186 -16.34 -1.12 1.32
C SER A 186 -16.53 -1.61 2.76
N ARG A 187 -16.48 -2.95 2.93
CA ARG A 187 -16.53 -3.60 4.24
C ARG A 187 -15.53 -4.74 4.27
N PHE A 188 -14.94 -4.96 5.44
CA PHE A 188 -13.99 -6.04 5.69
C PHE A 188 -14.64 -7.12 6.54
N GLU A 189 -14.28 -8.37 6.23
CA GLU A 189 -14.61 -9.57 6.98
C GLU A 189 -13.35 -10.12 7.66
N ALA A 190 -13.50 -11.08 8.57
CA ALA A 190 -12.36 -11.68 9.27
C ALA A 190 -11.36 -12.35 8.31
N SER A 191 -11.85 -12.91 7.22
CA SER A 191 -11.03 -13.48 6.15
C SER A 191 -10.17 -12.46 5.41
N ASP A 192 -10.55 -11.18 5.42
CA ASP A 192 -9.82 -10.10 4.76
C ASP A 192 -8.67 -9.56 5.62
N VAL A 193 -8.69 -9.83 6.93
CA VAL A 193 -7.71 -9.29 7.89
C VAL A 193 -6.72 -10.37 8.30
N LEU A 194 -5.44 -10.09 8.17
CA LEU A 194 -4.36 -10.99 8.60
C LEU A 194 -3.60 -10.35 9.76
N ALA A 195 -3.77 -10.91 10.95
CA ALA A 195 -3.17 -10.45 12.21
C ALA A 195 -2.02 -11.39 12.63
N LYS A 196 -0.97 -11.43 11.79
CA LYS A 196 0.26 -12.19 12.06
C LYS A 196 1.46 -11.27 11.90
N SER A 197 2.49 -11.49 12.71
CA SER A 197 3.77 -10.82 12.47
C SER A 197 4.35 -11.28 11.13
N LEU A 198 5.14 -10.43 10.48
CA LEU A 198 5.73 -10.76 9.18
C LEU A 198 6.61 -12.01 9.23
N ALA A 199 7.23 -12.29 10.39
CA ALA A 199 8.06 -13.47 10.61
C ALA A 199 7.26 -14.78 10.71
N GLU A 200 5.95 -14.69 10.98
CA GLU A 200 5.05 -15.83 11.13
C GLU A 200 4.23 -16.11 9.87
N LEU A 201 4.40 -15.30 8.81
CA LEU A 201 3.69 -15.52 7.55
C LEU A 201 4.17 -16.81 6.90
N SER A 202 3.24 -17.72 6.68
CA SER A 202 3.47 -18.98 5.98
C SER A 202 3.38 -18.81 4.45
N PRO A 203 3.88 -19.76 3.66
CA PRO A 203 3.65 -19.78 2.21
C PRO A 203 2.17 -19.73 1.83
N GLU A 204 1.28 -20.33 2.63
CA GLU A 204 -0.17 -20.31 2.43
C GLU A 204 -0.74 -18.91 2.66
N ASP A 205 -0.24 -18.17 3.65
CA ASP A 205 -0.63 -16.78 3.89
C ASP A 205 -0.25 -15.92 2.68
N PHE A 206 0.96 -16.06 2.15
CA PHE A 206 1.39 -15.34 0.95
C PHE A 206 0.58 -15.72 -0.29
N ALA A 207 0.24 -17.00 -0.47
CA ALA A 207 -0.64 -17.43 -1.55
C ALA A 207 -2.03 -16.77 -1.44
N GLY A 208 -2.58 -16.73 -0.22
CA GLY A 208 -3.84 -16.03 0.04
C GLY A 208 -3.76 -14.52 -0.23
N ILE A 209 -2.61 -13.89 0.03
CA ILE A 209 -2.37 -12.49 -0.30
C ILE A 209 -2.30 -12.28 -1.82
N GLN A 210 -1.61 -13.17 -2.56
CA GLN A 210 -1.50 -13.10 -4.01
C GLN A 210 -2.85 -13.20 -4.75
N GLU A 211 -3.82 -13.90 -4.14
CA GLU A 211 -5.14 -14.17 -4.71
C GLU A 211 -6.24 -13.28 -4.10
N ALA A 212 -5.90 -12.38 -3.19
CA ALA A 212 -6.87 -11.55 -2.48
C ALA A 212 -7.66 -10.61 -3.39
N GLY A 213 -7.10 -10.26 -4.54
CA GLY A 213 -7.73 -9.32 -5.47
C GLY A 213 -7.92 -7.93 -4.87
N TYR A 214 -9.06 -7.31 -5.18
CA TYR A 214 -9.40 -5.98 -4.67
C TYR A 214 -10.91 -5.79 -4.55
N LYS A 215 -11.32 -4.80 -3.75
CA LYS A 215 -12.73 -4.41 -3.57
C LYS A 215 -13.06 -3.23 -4.46
N HIS A 216 -14.32 -3.08 -4.87
CA HIS A 216 -14.81 -1.89 -5.55
C HIS A 216 -15.32 -0.90 -4.51
N ALA A 217 -14.51 0.11 -4.20
CA ALA A 217 -14.85 1.14 -3.24
C ALA A 217 -15.45 2.38 -3.91
N THR A 218 -16.45 2.95 -3.25
CA THR A 218 -16.99 4.27 -3.57
C THR A 218 -17.15 5.06 -2.27
N TYR A 219 -16.70 6.31 -2.25
CA TYR A 219 -16.84 7.20 -1.09
C TYR A 219 -16.83 8.66 -1.55
N THR A 220 -17.29 9.55 -0.67
CA THR A 220 -17.29 10.99 -0.96
C THR A 220 -15.88 11.56 -0.74
N LYS A 221 -15.24 12.02 -1.81
CA LYS A 221 -13.93 12.67 -1.71
C LYS A 221 -14.08 14.02 -1.00
N LEU A 222 -13.25 14.26 0.01
CA LEU A 222 -13.17 15.57 0.65
C LEU A 222 -12.54 16.59 -0.33
N PRO A 223 -12.98 17.87 -0.31
CA PRO A 223 -12.42 18.90 -1.20
C PRO A 223 -10.91 19.05 -1.01
N VAL A 224 -10.18 19.17 -2.12
CA VAL A 224 -8.71 19.24 -2.21
C VAL A 224 -8.07 20.33 -1.32
N GLY A 225 -8.81 21.32 -0.86
CA GLY A 225 -8.32 22.34 0.08
C GLY A 225 -7.98 21.82 1.50
N MET A 226 -8.45 20.64 1.88
CA MET A 226 -8.10 19.97 3.15
C MET A 226 -7.06 18.85 2.97
N THR A 227 -6.81 18.41 1.75
CA THR A 227 -5.91 17.30 1.40
C THR A 227 -4.72 17.73 0.55
N SER A 228 -4.45 19.04 0.40
CA SER A 228 -3.29 19.46 -0.38
C SER A 228 -2.02 18.88 0.25
N SER A 229 -1.30 18.11 -0.54
CA SER A 229 -0.13 17.30 -0.18
C SER A 229 0.94 18.05 0.63
N HIS A 230 1.09 19.37 0.44
CA HIS A 230 2.00 20.21 1.22
C HIS A 230 1.56 20.47 2.66
N HIS A 231 0.26 20.49 2.96
CA HIS A 231 -0.23 20.73 4.32
C HIS A 231 -0.24 19.43 5.15
N CYS A 232 -0.55 18.31 4.51
CA CYS A 232 -0.61 17.01 5.18
C CYS A 232 0.80 16.47 5.51
N SER A 233 1.77 16.62 4.60
CA SER A 233 3.16 16.27 4.88
C SER A 233 3.75 17.14 6.01
N THR A 234 3.39 18.42 6.09
CA THR A 234 3.86 19.33 7.17
C THR A 234 3.21 19.01 8.52
N LEU A 235 1.96 18.56 8.54
CA LEU A 235 1.28 18.12 9.77
C LEU A 235 1.78 16.75 10.23
N MET A 236 2.03 15.81 9.34
CA MET A 236 2.67 14.53 9.65
C MET A 236 4.09 14.72 10.20
N TRP A 237 4.90 15.58 9.57
CA TRP A 237 6.24 15.90 10.07
C TRP A 237 6.22 16.56 11.46
N ARG A 238 5.21 17.36 11.77
CA ARG A 238 5.07 17.94 13.12
C ARG A 238 4.70 16.90 14.17
N SER A 239 3.84 15.92 13.87
CA SER A 239 3.48 14.87 14.83
C SER A 239 4.65 13.91 15.06
N VAL A 240 5.40 13.54 14.03
CA VAL A 240 6.62 12.71 14.14
C VAL A 240 7.72 13.44 14.93
N ARG A 241 7.93 14.76 14.72
CA ARG A 241 8.90 15.53 15.51
C ARG A 241 8.52 15.72 16.97
N MET A 242 7.24 15.74 17.32
CA MET A 242 6.82 15.82 18.75
C MET A 242 7.08 14.51 19.47
N ASN A 243 6.97 13.36 18.83
CA ASN A 243 7.26 12.06 19.44
C ASN A 243 8.77 11.79 19.60
N LEU A 244 9.63 12.33 18.71
CA LEU A 244 11.09 12.22 18.82
C LEU A 244 11.71 13.13 19.91
N LYS A 245 10.97 14.08 20.48
CA LYS A 245 11.42 14.94 21.58
C LYS A 245 10.98 14.47 22.98
N ARG A 246 10.29 13.32 23.07
CA ARG A 246 9.81 12.75 24.35
C ARG A 246 10.45 11.39 24.69
N SER A 247 11.43 10.94 23.91
CA SER A 247 12.29 9.78 24.26
C SER A 247 13.70 10.24 24.65
#